data_bd1f4e1e10c1b6e9520d40d87347ff0f
#
_entry.id   bd1f4e1e10c1b6e9520d40d87347ff0f
#
_cell.length_a   1.000
_cell.length_b   1.000
_cell.length_c   1.000
_cell.angle_alpha   90.00
_cell.angle_beta   90.00
_cell.angle_gamma   90.00
#
_symmetry.space_group_name_H-M   'P 1'
#
loop_
_entity.id
_entity.type
_entity.pdbx_description
1 polymer ?
#
loop_
_entity_poly.entity_id
_entity_poly.type
_entity_poly.pdbx_seq_one_letter_code
_entity_poly.pdbx_strand_id
1 'polypeptide(L)'
;MTEFTISHSGLKDFLSSFGKDLADLVIEAKSDGIHASVGKDTHFIRRKVECDVSQPGKVNISDLAKVKAFMGTMKSGDLKITQSGKASTLHIVGPSSSLQLPTSSYIQSQDKVGLMSRLIREAEESMWQKWAGFPLKYHAKVTADSLKPASKFSKVVGSKFSCKTEFDPQGAELVIRGGSSI
;
A
#
# COMPACT_ATOMS: atom_id res chain seq x y z
N MET A 1 8.52 -15.62 15.63
CA MET A 1 7.30 -16.00 14.89
C MET A 1 6.45 -14.75 14.80
N THR A 2 5.86 -14.47 13.67
CA THR A 2 4.88 -13.39 13.51
C THR A 2 3.53 -14.01 13.29
N GLU A 3 2.49 -13.51 13.95
CA GLU A 3 1.13 -14.05 13.84
C GLU A 3 0.09 -12.94 13.94
N PHE A 4 -0.90 -12.98 13.04
CA PHE A 4 -2.06 -12.10 13.08
C PHE A 4 -3.28 -12.74 12.43
N THR A 5 -4.46 -12.27 12.81
CA THR A 5 -5.75 -12.70 12.26
C THR A 5 -6.46 -11.50 11.64
N ILE A 6 -6.92 -11.67 10.41
CA ILE A 6 -7.59 -10.62 9.64
C ILE A 6 -8.75 -11.20 8.84
N SER A 7 -9.82 -10.45 8.67
CA SER A 7 -10.93 -10.88 7.82
C SER A 7 -10.50 -11.00 6.35
N HIS A 8 -11.12 -11.93 5.62
CA HIS A 8 -10.88 -12.11 4.19
C HIS A 8 -11.06 -10.80 3.41
N SER A 9 -12.13 -10.05 3.68
CA SER A 9 -12.37 -8.75 3.04
C SER A 9 -11.30 -7.72 3.37
N GLY A 10 -10.85 -7.67 4.62
CA GLY A 10 -9.79 -6.76 5.08
C GLY A 10 -8.45 -7.05 4.39
N LEU A 11 -8.05 -8.33 4.31
CA LEU A 11 -6.82 -8.69 3.61
C LEU A 11 -6.92 -8.45 2.10
N LYS A 12 -8.06 -8.77 1.49
CA LYS A 12 -8.31 -8.53 0.07
C LYS A 12 -8.22 -7.05 -0.27
N ASP A 13 -8.86 -6.19 0.51
CA ASP A 13 -8.79 -4.73 0.34
C ASP A 13 -7.36 -4.21 0.55
N PHE A 14 -6.69 -4.68 1.59
CA PHE A 14 -5.29 -4.35 1.86
C PHE A 14 -4.39 -4.69 0.66
N LEU A 15 -4.45 -5.92 0.15
CA LEU A 15 -3.62 -6.37 -0.95
C LEU A 15 -4.00 -5.74 -2.30
N SER A 16 -5.26 -5.33 -2.49
CA SER A 16 -5.71 -4.66 -3.71
C SER A 16 -5.08 -3.29 -3.93
N SER A 17 -4.66 -2.64 -2.85
CA SER A 17 -3.98 -1.35 -2.88
C SER A 17 -2.61 -1.41 -3.55
N PHE A 18 -2.00 -2.60 -3.60
CA PHE A 18 -0.70 -2.80 -4.23
C PHE A 18 -0.90 -3.32 -5.65
N GLY A 19 -0.30 -2.65 -6.62
CA GLY A 19 -0.47 -2.91 -8.04
C GLY A 19 -0.25 -4.37 -8.46
N LYS A 20 -0.69 -4.71 -9.66
CA LYS A 20 -0.58 -6.07 -10.21
C LYS A 20 0.87 -6.47 -10.50
N ASP A 21 1.73 -5.48 -10.73
CA ASP A 21 3.15 -5.68 -11.08
C ASP A 21 4.06 -5.90 -9.86
N LEU A 22 3.49 -5.90 -8.64
CA LEU A 22 4.25 -6.17 -7.45
C LEU A 22 4.34 -7.68 -7.23
N ALA A 23 5.56 -8.21 -7.27
CA ALA A 23 5.81 -9.65 -7.08
C ALA A 23 5.86 -10.02 -5.60
N ASP A 24 6.45 -9.17 -4.77
CA ASP A 24 6.73 -9.40 -3.37
C ASP A 24 6.22 -8.24 -2.48
N LEU A 25 5.93 -8.54 -1.22
CA LEU A 25 5.45 -7.56 -0.25
C LEU A 25 5.94 -7.91 1.16
N VAL A 26 6.44 -6.91 1.88
CA VAL A 26 6.65 -7.02 3.33
C VAL A 26 5.47 -6.42 4.06
N ILE A 27 4.90 -7.19 4.97
CA ILE A 27 3.88 -6.74 5.91
C ILE A 27 4.53 -6.64 7.29
N GLU A 28 4.38 -5.50 7.95
CA GLU A 28 4.73 -5.31 9.35
C GLU A 28 3.48 -5.44 10.20
N ALA A 29 3.41 -6.49 11.02
CA ALA A 29 2.37 -6.66 12.03
C ALA A 29 2.79 -5.91 13.30
N LYS A 30 1.98 -4.95 13.74
CA LYS A 30 2.16 -4.13 14.94
C LYS A 30 0.93 -4.23 15.81
N SER A 31 0.99 -3.70 17.04
CA SER A 31 -0.14 -3.74 17.99
C SER A 31 -1.42 -3.06 17.48
N ASP A 32 -1.31 -2.19 16.46
CA ASP A 32 -2.41 -1.44 15.86
C ASP A 32 -2.85 -1.97 14.50
N GLY A 33 -2.41 -3.20 14.13
CA GLY A 33 -2.76 -3.86 12.88
C GLY A 33 -1.58 -4.15 11.96
N ILE A 34 -1.88 -4.38 10.68
CA ILE A 34 -0.87 -4.64 9.66
C ILE A 34 -0.59 -3.41 8.81
N HIS A 35 0.69 -3.23 8.51
CA HIS A 35 1.21 -2.13 7.72
C HIS A 35 2.02 -2.67 6.55
N ALA A 36 1.94 -2.03 5.39
CA ALA A 36 2.91 -2.25 4.33
C ALA A 36 3.20 -0.95 3.59
N SER A 37 4.41 -0.86 3.07
CA SER A 37 4.86 0.27 2.28
C SER A 37 5.64 -0.24 1.09
N VAL A 38 5.34 0.31 -0.08
CA VAL A 38 6.02 -0.03 -1.34
C VAL A 38 6.37 1.26 -2.06
N GLY A 39 7.63 1.37 -2.47
CA GLY A 39 8.11 2.49 -3.28
C GLY A 39 8.57 2.00 -4.64
N LYS A 40 8.11 2.66 -5.71
CA LYS A 40 8.68 2.62 -7.04
C LYS A 40 9.19 4.01 -7.41
N ASP A 41 9.84 4.15 -8.55
CA ASP A 41 10.55 5.39 -8.94
C ASP A 41 9.64 6.63 -8.95
N THR A 42 8.37 6.47 -9.22
CA THR A 42 7.40 7.58 -9.38
C THR A 42 6.30 7.62 -8.33
N HIS A 43 6.18 6.59 -7.48
CA HIS A 43 5.10 6.55 -6.50
C HIS A 43 5.47 5.74 -5.26
N PHE A 44 4.85 6.12 -4.15
CA PHE A 44 4.95 5.44 -2.87
C PHE A 44 3.54 5.12 -2.36
N ILE A 45 3.34 3.86 -1.98
CA ILE A 45 2.08 3.38 -1.42
C ILE A 45 2.34 2.95 0.01
N ARG A 46 1.61 3.52 0.95
CA ARG A 46 1.55 3.09 2.34
C ARG A 46 0.12 2.70 2.67
N ARG A 47 -0.05 1.52 3.23
CA ARG A 47 -1.36 1.02 3.65
C ARG A 47 -1.29 0.50 5.07
N LYS A 48 -2.36 0.76 5.82
CA LYS A 48 -2.63 0.19 7.14
C LYS A 48 -4.02 -0.41 7.15
N VAL A 49 -4.17 -1.55 7.82
CA VAL A 49 -5.48 -2.15 8.15
C VAL A 49 -5.42 -2.65 9.59
N GLU A 50 -6.44 -2.31 10.37
CA GLU A 50 -6.59 -2.80 11.73
C GLU A 50 -6.97 -4.28 11.72
N CYS A 51 -6.32 -5.05 12.55
CA CYS A 51 -6.58 -6.48 12.72
C CYS A 51 -6.01 -6.96 14.07
N ASP A 52 -6.34 -8.18 14.45
CA ASP A 52 -5.83 -8.80 15.68
C ASP A 52 -4.40 -9.33 15.45
N VAL A 53 -3.44 -8.78 16.16
CA VAL A 53 -2.02 -9.14 16.09
C VAL A 53 -1.61 -9.80 17.39
N SER A 54 -1.52 -11.13 17.38
CA SER A 54 -1.09 -11.93 18.52
C SER A 54 0.43 -11.93 18.73
N GLN A 55 1.20 -11.86 17.61
CA GLN A 55 2.66 -11.79 17.66
C GLN A 55 3.19 -10.79 16.63
N PRO A 56 3.64 -9.61 17.08
CA PRO A 56 4.20 -8.59 16.21
C PRO A 56 5.46 -9.05 15.49
N GLY A 57 5.70 -8.49 14.29
CA GLY A 57 6.89 -8.79 13.51
C GLY A 57 6.68 -8.53 12.02
N LYS A 58 7.56 -9.11 11.19
CA LYS A 58 7.49 -8.97 9.73
C LYS A 58 7.05 -10.28 9.09
N VAL A 59 6.21 -10.16 8.07
CA VAL A 59 5.78 -11.25 7.20
C VAL A 59 6.19 -10.90 5.77
N ASN A 60 6.90 -11.82 5.12
CA ASN A 60 7.37 -11.68 3.75
C ASN A 60 6.48 -12.50 2.81
N ILE A 61 5.86 -11.85 1.86
CA ILE A 61 5.13 -12.48 0.77
C ILE A 61 6.02 -12.42 -0.48
N SER A 62 6.55 -13.55 -0.94
CA SER A 62 7.42 -13.63 -2.13
C SER A 62 6.66 -13.86 -3.43
N ASP A 63 5.37 -14.18 -3.36
CA ASP A 63 4.51 -14.38 -4.52
C ASP A 63 3.12 -13.81 -4.21
N LEU A 64 3.01 -12.50 -4.40
CA LEU A 64 1.77 -11.79 -4.13
C LEU A 64 0.63 -12.22 -5.06
N ALA A 65 0.95 -12.64 -6.28
CA ALA A 65 -0.04 -13.13 -7.23
C ALA A 65 -0.71 -14.40 -6.75
N LYS A 66 0.06 -15.37 -6.21
CA LYS A 66 -0.50 -16.59 -5.62
C LYS A 66 -1.36 -16.32 -4.40
N VAL A 67 -0.95 -15.39 -3.53
CA VAL A 67 -1.78 -14.99 -2.38
C VAL A 67 -3.09 -14.38 -2.85
N LYS A 68 -3.06 -13.46 -3.82
CA LYS A 68 -4.28 -12.87 -4.40
C LYS A 68 -5.17 -13.91 -5.07
N ALA A 69 -4.59 -14.88 -5.80
CA ALA A 69 -5.34 -15.98 -6.41
C ALA A 69 -6.01 -16.86 -5.33
N PHE A 70 -5.28 -17.23 -4.28
CA PHE A 70 -5.82 -17.99 -3.15
C PHE A 70 -6.97 -17.23 -2.47
N MET A 71 -6.82 -15.94 -2.24
CA MET A 71 -7.90 -15.07 -1.72
C MET A 71 -9.15 -15.11 -2.62
N GLY A 72 -8.97 -15.23 -3.94
CA GLY A 72 -10.06 -15.33 -4.90
C GLY A 72 -10.86 -16.64 -4.81
N THR A 73 -10.29 -17.71 -4.22
CA THR A 73 -10.98 -19.01 -4.04
C THR A 73 -11.89 -19.05 -2.81
N MET A 74 -11.75 -18.09 -1.91
CA MET A 74 -12.54 -18.00 -0.67
C MET A 74 -13.64 -16.95 -0.79
N LYS A 75 -14.75 -17.18 -0.08
CA LYS A 75 -15.87 -16.24 -0.07
C LYS A 75 -15.84 -15.29 1.12
N SER A 76 -15.49 -15.77 2.30
CA SER A 76 -15.50 -14.99 3.55
C SER A 76 -14.75 -15.74 4.67
N GLY A 77 -14.66 -15.13 5.83
CA GLY A 77 -14.11 -15.70 7.05
C GLY A 77 -12.82 -15.03 7.49
N ASP A 78 -12.34 -15.43 8.65
CA ASP A 78 -11.09 -14.94 9.20
C ASP A 78 -9.92 -15.80 8.73
N LEU A 79 -8.81 -15.14 8.51
CA LEU A 79 -7.56 -15.73 8.04
C LEU A 79 -6.52 -15.58 9.14
N LYS A 80 -5.96 -16.70 9.54
CA LYS A 80 -4.79 -16.71 10.42
C LYS A 80 -3.53 -16.77 9.56
N ILE A 81 -2.66 -15.78 9.72
CA ILE A 81 -1.41 -15.65 8.98
C ILE A 81 -0.26 -15.81 9.94
N THR A 82 0.64 -16.73 9.63
CA THR A 82 1.81 -17.01 10.46
C THR A 82 3.08 -17.12 9.62
N GLN A 83 4.18 -16.64 10.16
CA GLN A 83 5.52 -16.85 9.61
C GLN A 83 6.53 -17.03 10.74
N SER A 84 7.29 -18.10 10.69
CA SER A 84 8.42 -18.30 11.61
C SER A 84 9.63 -17.50 11.15
N GLY A 85 10.31 -16.81 12.06
CA GLY A 85 11.54 -16.07 11.74
C GLY A 85 12.71 -16.94 11.25
N LYS A 86 12.66 -18.27 11.51
CA LYS A 86 13.66 -19.25 11.05
C LYS A 86 13.15 -20.08 9.86
N ALA A 87 11.85 -20.17 9.66
CA ALA A 87 11.27 -20.91 8.55
C ALA A 87 10.94 -19.94 7.42
N SER A 88 11.46 -20.22 6.25
CA SER A 88 11.16 -19.47 5.03
C SER A 88 9.79 -19.81 4.46
N THR A 89 8.79 -20.01 5.31
CA THR A 89 7.44 -20.42 4.89
C THR A 89 6.39 -19.51 5.51
N LEU A 90 5.56 -18.95 4.64
CA LEU A 90 4.35 -18.23 4.98
C LEU A 90 3.19 -19.22 5.01
N HIS A 91 2.41 -19.23 6.09
CA HIS A 91 1.18 -19.99 6.22
C HIS A 91 -0.02 -19.04 6.30
N ILE A 92 -1.02 -19.28 5.47
CA ILE A 92 -2.31 -18.60 5.51
C ILE A 92 -3.36 -19.67 5.69
N VAL A 93 -4.08 -19.63 6.80
CA VAL A 93 -5.11 -20.61 7.14
C VAL A 93 -6.47 -19.91 7.18
N GLY A 94 -7.38 -20.34 6.35
CA GLY A 94 -8.78 -19.90 6.32
C GLY A 94 -9.71 -20.98 6.87
N PRO A 95 -11.03 -20.72 6.88
CA PRO A 95 -12.03 -21.64 7.45
C PRO A 95 -12.07 -23.02 6.79
N SER A 96 -11.79 -23.10 5.49
CA SER A 96 -11.91 -24.35 4.69
C SER A 96 -10.69 -24.67 3.84
N SER A 97 -9.67 -23.82 3.86
CA SER A 97 -8.48 -23.96 3.01
C SER A 97 -7.25 -23.34 3.64
N SER A 98 -6.10 -23.82 3.23
CA SER A 98 -4.82 -23.26 3.66
C SER A 98 -3.86 -23.13 2.49
N LEU A 99 -2.97 -22.14 2.59
CA LEU A 99 -1.89 -21.89 1.64
C LEU A 99 -0.56 -21.88 2.38
N GLN A 100 0.41 -22.57 1.84
CA GLN A 100 1.81 -22.51 2.27
C GLN A 100 2.67 -22.05 1.11
N LEU A 101 3.46 -21.01 1.34
CA LEU A 101 4.37 -20.46 0.33
C LEU A 101 5.77 -20.37 0.91
N PRO A 102 6.79 -20.80 0.15
CA PRO A 102 8.16 -20.47 0.48
C PRO A 102 8.35 -18.95 0.41
N THR A 103 9.13 -18.41 1.32
CA THR A 103 9.45 -16.98 1.33
C THR A 103 10.95 -16.80 1.17
N SER A 104 11.36 -15.77 0.45
CA SER A 104 12.77 -15.39 0.42
C SER A 104 13.09 -14.49 1.61
N SER A 105 14.32 -14.59 2.12
CA SER A 105 14.81 -13.74 3.19
C SER A 105 15.15 -12.31 2.73
N TYR A 106 15.17 -12.07 1.42
CA TYR A 106 15.62 -10.82 0.83
C TYR A 106 14.54 -10.16 -0.01
N ILE A 107 14.27 -8.89 0.28
CA ILE A 107 13.35 -8.03 -0.49
C ILE A 107 14.12 -6.77 -0.89
N GLN A 108 14.32 -6.62 -2.18
CA GLN A 108 15.13 -5.55 -2.80
C GLN A 108 14.63 -4.12 -2.56
N SER A 109 13.41 -3.95 -2.08
CA SER A 109 12.77 -2.62 -2.02
C SER A 109 12.93 -1.89 -0.69
N GLN A 110 13.61 -2.47 0.31
CA GLN A 110 13.58 -1.95 1.70
C GLN A 110 14.32 -0.62 1.89
N ASP A 111 15.41 -0.36 1.19
CA ASP A 111 16.19 0.88 1.40
C ASP A 111 15.42 2.12 0.93
N LYS A 112 14.77 2.04 -0.24
CA LYS A 112 13.91 3.11 -0.74
C LYS A 112 12.67 3.32 0.13
N VAL A 113 12.07 2.24 0.63
CA VAL A 113 10.92 2.28 1.54
C VAL A 113 11.28 2.94 2.86
N GLY A 114 12.45 2.63 3.43
CA GLY A 114 12.93 3.24 4.67
C GLY A 114 13.10 4.75 4.54
N LEU A 115 13.73 5.21 3.47
CA LEU A 115 13.90 6.63 3.18
C LEU A 115 12.55 7.34 3.02
N MET A 116 11.65 6.82 2.17
CA MET A 116 10.35 7.43 1.93
C MET A 116 9.46 7.45 3.17
N SER A 117 9.48 6.38 3.97
CA SER A 117 8.75 6.34 5.24
C SER A 117 9.25 7.38 6.24
N ARG A 118 10.55 7.65 6.27
CA ARG A 118 11.14 8.71 7.09
C ARG A 118 10.70 10.09 6.59
N LEU A 119 10.79 10.36 5.29
CA LEU A 119 10.40 11.65 4.71
C LEU A 119 8.91 11.95 4.93
N ILE A 120 8.04 10.95 4.79
CA ILE A 120 6.61 11.11 5.07
C ILE A 120 6.38 11.44 6.55
N ARG A 121 7.05 10.72 7.46
CA ARG A 121 6.92 11.01 8.90
C ARG A 121 7.38 12.43 9.22
N GLU A 122 8.52 12.87 8.71
CA GLU A 122 9.02 14.24 8.89
C GLU A 122 8.05 15.29 8.34
N ALA A 123 7.40 15.00 7.20
CA ALA A 123 6.37 15.86 6.63
C ALA A 123 5.11 15.90 7.51
N GLU A 124 4.64 14.77 8.02
CA GLU A 124 3.51 14.65 8.94
C GLU A 124 3.79 15.42 10.26
N GLU A 125 4.97 15.26 10.86
CA GLU A 125 5.41 15.97 12.06
C GLU A 125 5.47 17.49 11.87
N SER A 126 5.82 17.93 10.67
CA SER A 126 5.81 19.36 10.30
C SER A 126 4.44 19.86 9.80
N MET A 127 3.37 19.06 9.92
CA MET A 127 2.06 19.34 9.33
C MET A 127 2.13 19.70 7.83
N TRP A 128 2.98 19.00 7.10
CA TRP A 128 3.24 19.20 5.66
C TRP A 128 3.78 20.59 5.28
N GLN A 129 4.42 21.28 6.21
CA GLN A 129 5.12 22.53 5.91
C GLN A 129 6.49 22.32 5.28
N LYS A 130 7.04 21.10 5.41
CA LYS A 130 8.35 20.72 4.86
C LYS A 130 8.29 19.36 4.18
N TRP A 131 9.09 19.20 3.15
CA TRP A 131 9.36 17.93 2.49
C TRP A 131 10.86 17.75 2.28
N ALA A 132 11.45 16.67 2.76
CA ALA A 132 12.88 16.40 2.67
C ALA A 132 13.75 17.58 3.17
N GLY A 133 13.32 18.25 4.25
CA GLY A 133 13.99 19.44 4.81
C GLY A 133 13.70 20.76 4.10
N PHE A 134 13.09 20.74 2.91
CA PHE A 134 12.73 21.94 2.16
C PHE A 134 11.35 22.46 2.53
N PRO A 135 11.16 23.78 2.70
CA PRO A 135 9.86 24.36 2.97
C PRO A 135 8.93 24.17 1.75
N LEU A 136 7.71 23.71 2.01
CA LEU A 136 6.65 23.69 1.01
C LEU A 136 5.93 25.02 1.01
N LYS A 137 5.92 25.71 -0.14
CA LYS A 137 5.21 26.98 -0.29
C LYS A 137 3.68 26.81 -0.22
N TYR A 138 3.21 25.69 -0.73
CA TYR A 138 1.77 25.39 -0.84
C TYR A 138 1.51 23.94 -0.53
N HIS A 139 0.37 23.65 0.09
CA HIS A 139 -0.16 22.31 0.24
C HIS A 139 -1.69 22.37 0.18
N ALA A 140 -2.31 21.30 -0.31
CA ALA A 140 -3.75 21.14 -0.32
C ALA A 140 -4.12 19.77 0.28
N LYS A 141 -5.16 19.77 1.10
CA LYS A 141 -5.77 18.54 1.62
C LYS A 141 -7.08 18.31 0.90
N VAL A 142 -7.16 17.21 0.18
CA VAL A 142 -8.37 16.84 -0.57
C VAL A 142 -8.85 15.46 -0.14
N THR A 143 -10.14 15.19 -0.26
CA THR A 143 -10.69 13.85 -0.01
C THR A 143 -10.44 12.95 -1.21
N ALA A 144 -10.33 11.64 -0.98
CA ALA A 144 -10.21 10.67 -2.07
C ALA A 144 -11.40 10.73 -3.04
N ASP A 145 -12.60 11.07 -2.54
CA ASP A 145 -13.81 11.21 -3.35
C ASP A 145 -13.72 12.36 -4.34
N SER A 146 -13.10 13.48 -3.94
CA SER A 146 -12.84 14.62 -4.82
C SER A 146 -11.92 14.28 -6.00
N LEU A 147 -11.06 13.26 -5.86
CA LEU A 147 -10.13 12.82 -6.91
C LEU A 147 -10.73 11.75 -7.84
N LYS A 148 -11.85 11.12 -7.46
CA LYS A 148 -12.51 10.08 -8.27
C LYS A 148 -12.89 10.52 -9.69
N PRO A 149 -13.42 11.73 -9.92
CA PRO A 149 -13.72 12.21 -11.29
C PRO A 149 -12.47 12.24 -12.19
N ALA A 150 -11.34 12.75 -11.66
CA ALA A 150 -10.08 12.81 -12.41
C ALA A 150 -9.57 11.42 -12.78
N SER A 151 -9.67 10.45 -11.87
CA SER A 151 -9.31 9.05 -12.14
C SER A 151 -10.20 8.39 -13.20
N LYS A 152 -11.51 8.70 -13.22
CA LYS A 152 -12.41 8.21 -14.26
C LYS A 152 -12.09 8.84 -15.60
N PHE A 153 -11.79 10.13 -15.63
CA PHE A 153 -11.46 10.86 -16.84
C PHE A 153 -10.20 10.31 -17.52
N SER A 154 -9.17 9.96 -16.75
CA SER A 154 -7.94 9.34 -17.27
C SER A 154 -8.19 8.02 -18.03
N LYS A 155 -9.22 7.25 -17.63
CA LYS A 155 -9.60 6.00 -18.31
C LYS A 155 -10.30 6.23 -19.63
N VAL A 156 -11.01 7.35 -19.77
CA VAL A 156 -11.74 7.70 -21.01
C VAL A 156 -10.79 8.22 -22.08
N VAL A 157 -9.77 8.97 -21.69
CA VAL A 157 -8.84 9.62 -22.63
C VAL A 157 -7.68 8.69 -23.06
N GLY A 158 -7.49 7.57 -22.39
CA GLY A 158 -6.53 6.53 -22.78
C GLY A 158 -5.08 6.80 -22.35
N SER A 159 -4.13 5.99 -22.87
CA SER A 159 -2.73 5.93 -22.42
C SER A 159 -1.87 7.18 -22.69
N LYS A 160 -2.37 8.12 -23.49
CA LYS A 160 -1.69 9.39 -23.80
C LYS A 160 -2.19 10.57 -22.97
N PHE A 161 -2.91 10.29 -21.90
CA PHE A 161 -3.43 11.32 -21.02
C PHE A 161 -2.30 11.90 -20.16
N SER A 162 -2.03 13.18 -20.31
CA SER A 162 -1.21 13.94 -19.38
C SER A 162 -2.12 14.72 -18.42
N CYS A 163 -1.89 14.54 -17.14
CA CYS A 163 -2.60 15.30 -16.11
C CYS A 163 -1.66 16.36 -15.54
N LYS A 164 -2.03 17.64 -15.68
CA LYS A 164 -1.36 18.74 -15.03
C LYS A 164 -2.17 19.17 -13.83
N THR A 165 -1.56 19.15 -12.66
CA THR A 165 -2.14 19.69 -11.43
C THR A 165 -1.61 21.10 -11.24
N GLU A 166 -2.51 22.06 -11.21
CA GLU A 166 -2.21 23.46 -10.93
C GLU A 166 -2.79 23.84 -9.57
N PHE A 167 -2.00 24.52 -8.77
CA PHE A 167 -2.44 25.07 -7.51
C PHE A 167 -2.59 26.60 -7.68
N ASP A 168 -3.82 27.09 -7.58
CA ASP A 168 -4.09 28.52 -7.55
C ASP A 168 -4.09 29.01 -6.10
N PRO A 169 -3.03 29.71 -5.65
CA PRO A 169 -2.94 30.18 -4.28
C PRO A 169 -3.88 31.35 -3.99
N GLN A 170 -4.38 32.05 -5.00
CA GLN A 170 -5.31 33.17 -4.84
C GLN A 170 -6.76 32.69 -4.72
N GLY A 171 -7.11 31.66 -5.49
CA GLY A 171 -8.44 31.06 -5.45
C GLY A 171 -8.59 29.92 -4.43
N ALA A 172 -7.50 29.48 -3.79
CA ALA A 172 -7.47 28.30 -2.94
C ALA A 172 -8.01 27.02 -3.64
N GLU A 173 -7.79 26.91 -4.93
CA GLU A 173 -8.29 25.81 -5.77
C GLU A 173 -7.16 24.88 -6.19
N LEU A 174 -7.45 23.57 -6.16
CA LEU A 174 -6.63 22.56 -6.81
C LEU A 174 -7.28 22.21 -8.14
N VAL A 175 -6.68 22.64 -9.24
CA VAL A 175 -7.20 22.40 -10.59
C VAL A 175 -6.44 21.23 -11.22
N ILE A 176 -7.17 20.19 -11.63
CA ILE A 176 -6.62 19.06 -12.37
C ILE A 176 -7.08 19.19 -13.82
N ARG A 177 -6.13 19.50 -14.72
CA ARG A 177 -6.39 19.60 -16.15
C ARG A 177 -5.86 18.36 -16.85
N GLY A 178 -6.65 17.77 -17.71
CA GLY A 178 -6.25 16.67 -18.56
C GLY A 178 -6.41 17.03 -20.03
N GLY A 179 -5.47 16.59 -20.85
CA GLY A 179 -5.53 16.77 -22.31
C GLY A 179 -4.64 15.75 -23.00
N SER A 180 -4.95 15.44 -24.26
CA SER A 180 -4.02 14.74 -25.13
C SER A 180 -2.94 15.71 -25.55
N SER A 181 -1.69 15.39 -25.30
CA SER A 181 -0.58 16.05 -26.03
C SER A 181 -0.70 15.64 -27.50
N ILE A 182 -0.99 16.59 -28.34
CA ILE A 182 -0.86 16.47 -29.79
C ILE A 182 0.61 16.41 -30.16
#